data_04fca320b337989bd7091934efb64dd1
#
_entry.id   04fca320b337989bd7091934efb64dd1
#
_cell.length_a   1.000
_cell.length_b   1.000
_cell.length_c   1.000
_cell.angle_alpha   90.00
_cell.angle_beta   90.00
_cell.angle_gamma   90.00
#
_symmetry.space_group_name_H-M   'P 1'
#
loop_
_entity.id
_entity.type
_entity.pdbx_description
1 polymer ?
#
loop_
_entity_poly.entity_id
_entity_poly.type
_entity_poly.pdbx_seq_one_letter_code
_entity_poly.pdbx_strand_id
1 'polypeptide(L)'
;ELPRFDCGESGSTLRFLIPIALAVAGGGVFTGRGRLMERPQKPYFDLFDEKGISYEQAAGALTVRGTLTPGEYRLAGNVSSQFFTGLLFALPLLGGGSTLVSTTRLESRDYVAMTRDALARAGVRVDGEAERFAVPPSVYRSFDAAVEADWSQAGFWYAARFLGNRVELRGLNEASAQGDRVVAALYERFKPAGEQSVDVSDCPDLLPPLAVMAARRDGTTHFVNAARLRMKESDRLTTTAALLRALGVPAEETADSQIGR
;
A
#
# COMPACT_ATOMS: atom_id res chain seq x y z
N GLU A 1 21.88 10.76 20.21
CA GLU A 1 21.09 9.53 20.39
C GLU A 1 20.06 9.45 19.27
N LEU A 2 19.84 8.27 18.63
CA LEU A 2 18.86 8.13 17.57
C LEU A 2 17.43 8.18 18.12
N PRO A 3 16.49 8.84 17.40
CA PRO A 3 15.08 8.82 17.77
C PRO A 3 14.52 7.38 17.70
N ARG A 4 13.55 7.08 18.57
CA ARG A 4 12.89 5.78 18.64
C ARG A 4 11.42 5.91 18.22
N PHE A 5 10.97 4.96 17.41
CA PHE A 5 9.62 4.93 16.84
C PHE A 5 8.97 3.59 17.14
N ASP A 6 7.87 3.58 17.90
CA ASP A 6 6.98 2.42 17.97
C ASP A 6 5.98 2.49 16.83
N CYS A 7 6.12 1.59 15.86
CA CYS A 7 5.28 1.53 14.67
C CYS A 7 4.01 0.67 14.86
N GLY A 8 3.80 0.09 16.05
CA GLY A 8 2.69 -0.81 16.31
C GLY A 8 2.69 -1.99 15.32
N GLU A 9 1.62 -2.16 14.56
CA GLU A 9 1.52 -3.13 13.46
C GLU A 9 1.52 -2.47 12.07
N SER A 10 1.76 -1.14 12.02
CA SER A 10 1.62 -0.34 10.81
C SER A 10 2.85 -0.39 9.92
N GLY A 11 2.74 -1.08 8.79
CA GLY A 11 3.75 -1.06 7.73
C GLY A 11 3.96 0.32 7.12
N SER A 12 2.93 1.14 7.04
CA SER A 12 3.03 2.52 6.56
C SER A 12 3.87 3.37 7.49
N THR A 13 3.60 3.33 8.81
CA THR A 13 4.38 4.06 9.81
C THR A 13 5.85 3.71 9.73
N LEU A 14 6.18 2.40 9.71
CA LEU A 14 7.56 1.94 9.61
C LEU A 14 8.23 2.45 8.33
N ARG A 15 7.64 2.18 7.16
CA ARG A 15 8.25 2.47 5.86
C ARG A 15 8.30 3.95 5.52
N PHE A 16 7.38 4.75 6.06
CA PHE A 16 7.40 6.20 5.84
C PHE A 16 8.44 6.89 6.73
N LEU A 17 8.53 6.48 8.00
CA LEU A 17 9.42 7.14 8.96
C LEU A 17 10.90 6.79 8.75
N ILE A 18 11.23 5.62 8.22
CA ILE A 18 12.63 5.24 7.96
C ILE A 18 13.37 6.28 7.11
N PRO A 19 12.96 6.60 5.87
CA PRO A 19 13.67 7.59 5.07
C PRO A 19 13.55 9.01 5.62
N ILE A 20 12.45 9.36 6.28
CA ILE A 20 12.31 10.67 6.96
C ILE A 20 13.37 10.80 8.06
N ALA A 21 13.51 9.78 8.92
CA ALA A 21 14.52 9.80 9.98
C ALA A 21 15.96 9.88 9.44
N LEU A 22 16.23 9.20 8.32
CA LEU A 22 17.52 9.33 7.61
C LEU A 22 17.76 10.73 7.06
N ALA A 23 16.71 11.40 6.57
CA ALA A 23 16.83 12.75 6.01
C ALA A 23 17.05 13.83 7.09
N VAL A 24 16.45 13.68 8.29
CA VAL A 24 16.41 14.77 9.30
C VAL A 24 17.17 14.48 10.58
N ALA A 25 17.46 13.20 10.90
CA ALA A 25 18.02 12.80 12.19
C ALA A 25 19.22 11.83 12.08
N GLY A 26 19.69 11.55 10.89
CA GLY A 26 20.78 10.58 10.68
C GLY A 26 20.39 9.14 11.00
N GLY A 27 19.10 8.82 11.04
CA GLY A 27 18.57 7.49 11.26
C GLY A 27 17.58 7.38 12.41
N GLY A 28 17.27 6.15 12.82
CA GLY A 28 16.28 5.87 13.88
C GLY A 28 16.32 4.43 14.33
N VAL A 29 15.64 4.15 15.44
CA VAL A 29 15.35 2.81 15.96
C VAL A 29 13.84 2.58 15.86
N PHE A 30 13.45 1.58 15.10
CA PHE A 30 12.05 1.26 14.81
C PHE A 30 11.67 -0.06 15.45
N THR A 31 10.57 -0.08 16.18
CA THR A 31 10.00 -1.28 16.78
C THR A 31 8.59 -1.52 16.27
N GLY A 32 8.12 -2.75 16.39
CA GLY A 32 6.77 -3.12 15.99
C GLY A 32 6.27 -4.36 16.67
N ARG A 33 4.99 -4.66 16.48
CA ARG A 33 4.28 -5.82 17.04
C ARG A 33 3.71 -6.69 15.92
N GLY A 34 3.19 -7.85 16.29
CA GLY A 34 2.65 -8.81 15.32
C GLY A 34 3.71 -9.21 14.29
N ARG A 35 3.31 -9.30 13.04
CA ARG A 35 4.20 -9.67 11.92
C ARG A 35 5.00 -8.49 11.35
N LEU A 36 4.89 -7.25 11.89
CA LEU A 36 5.47 -6.07 11.25
C LEU A 36 6.96 -6.22 10.97
N MET A 37 7.71 -6.70 11.96
CA MET A 37 9.17 -6.82 11.83
C MET A 37 9.62 -8.03 10.99
N GLU A 38 8.69 -8.94 10.65
CA GLU A 38 8.94 -10.08 9.75
C GLU A 38 8.64 -9.72 8.29
N ARG A 39 7.91 -8.63 8.07
CA ARG A 39 7.53 -8.19 6.71
C ARG A 39 8.77 -7.73 5.94
N PRO A 40 8.87 -8.06 4.63
CA PRO A 40 10.04 -7.73 3.83
C PRO A 40 10.38 -6.23 3.86
N GLN A 41 11.64 -5.92 4.18
CA GLN A 41 12.24 -4.59 4.06
C GLN A 41 13.32 -4.56 2.96
N LYS A 42 13.47 -5.63 2.20
CA LYS A 42 14.50 -5.80 1.18
C LYS A 42 14.64 -4.60 0.23
N PRO A 43 13.56 -3.94 -0.27
CA PRO A 43 13.74 -2.77 -1.14
C PRO A 43 14.54 -1.64 -0.49
N TYR A 44 14.38 -1.42 0.83
CA TYR A 44 15.22 -0.46 1.55
C TYR A 44 16.61 -1.02 1.84
N PHE A 45 16.75 -2.28 2.18
CA PHE A 45 18.06 -2.86 2.47
C PHE A 45 18.97 -2.83 1.25
N ASP A 46 18.45 -3.21 0.07
CA ASP A 46 19.22 -3.12 -1.19
C ASP A 46 19.64 -1.66 -1.48
N LEU A 47 18.76 -0.69 -1.25
CA LEU A 47 19.06 0.73 -1.39
C LEU A 47 20.10 1.20 -0.36
N PHE A 48 20.02 0.72 0.88
CA PHE A 48 20.95 1.10 1.95
C PHE A 48 22.38 0.57 1.66
N ASP A 49 22.47 -0.66 1.17
CA ASP A 49 23.74 -1.24 0.73
C ASP A 49 24.38 -0.38 -0.39
N GLU A 50 23.56 0.04 -1.38
CA GLU A 50 24.03 0.93 -2.46
C GLU A 50 24.49 2.31 -1.95
N LYS A 51 23.77 2.86 -0.96
CA LYS A 51 24.01 4.23 -0.44
C LYS A 51 24.96 4.28 0.74
N GLY A 52 25.47 3.16 1.22
CA GLY A 52 26.34 3.10 2.39
C GLY A 52 25.64 3.44 3.71
N ILE A 53 24.35 3.20 3.80
CA ILE A 53 23.53 3.37 5.00
C ILE A 53 23.57 2.07 5.80
N SER A 54 23.99 2.14 7.07
CA SER A 54 24.04 0.97 7.92
C SER A 54 22.67 0.63 8.52
N TYR A 55 22.37 -0.65 8.61
CA TYR A 55 21.15 -1.13 9.25
C TYR A 55 21.41 -2.44 10.02
N GLU A 56 20.64 -2.63 11.07
CA GLU A 56 20.67 -3.85 11.88
C GLU A 56 19.23 -4.19 12.29
N GLN A 57 18.82 -5.41 12.02
CA GLN A 57 17.52 -5.93 12.46
C GLN A 57 17.76 -7.04 13.48
N ALA A 58 17.48 -6.74 14.74
CA ALA A 58 17.68 -7.67 15.86
C ALA A 58 16.64 -7.43 16.96
N ALA A 59 16.29 -8.50 17.69
CA ALA A 59 15.41 -8.44 18.86
C ALA A 59 14.09 -7.69 18.64
N GLY A 60 13.47 -7.80 17.46
CA GLY A 60 12.21 -7.13 17.14
C GLY A 60 12.33 -5.64 16.85
N ALA A 61 13.55 -5.14 16.64
CA ALA A 61 13.84 -3.77 16.28
C ALA A 61 14.65 -3.68 14.97
N LEU A 62 14.44 -2.62 14.21
CA LEU A 62 15.27 -2.22 13.08
C LEU A 62 15.98 -0.91 13.44
N THR A 63 17.30 -0.94 13.50
CA THR A 63 18.13 0.26 13.67
C THR A 63 18.69 0.65 12.32
N VAL A 64 18.55 1.91 11.91
CA VAL A 64 19.11 2.45 10.67
C VAL A 64 19.95 3.67 10.98
N ARG A 65 21.15 3.79 10.38
CA ARG A 65 22.09 4.91 10.59
C ARG A 65 22.69 5.35 9.26
N GLY A 66 22.69 6.64 9.02
CA GLY A 66 23.24 7.25 7.83
C GLY A 66 22.47 8.48 7.40
N THR A 67 22.80 9.02 6.25
CA THR A 67 22.16 10.22 5.72
C THR A 67 21.80 9.99 4.26
N LEU A 68 20.58 10.35 3.88
CA LEU A 68 20.21 10.41 2.48
C LEU A 68 20.87 11.60 1.80
N THR A 69 21.34 11.42 0.59
CA THR A 69 21.94 12.47 -0.24
C THR A 69 21.15 12.64 -1.54
N PRO A 70 21.09 13.85 -2.15
CA PRO A 70 20.46 14.02 -3.45
C PRO A 70 21.03 13.05 -4.50
N GLY A 71 20.17 12.58 -5.40
CA GLY A 71 20.60 11.66 -6.46
C GLY A 71 19.51 10.69 -6.91
N GLU A 72 19.91 9.62 -7.59
CA GLU A 72 18.98 8.59 -8.06
C GLU A 72 18.76 7.52 -6.98
N TYR A 73 17.50 7.11 -6.83
CA TYR A 73 16.99 6.08 -5.91
C TYR A 73 16.24 5.04 -6.71
N ARG A 74 16.70 3.80 -6.71
CA ARG A 74 16.14 2.70 -7.49
C ARG A 74 15.58 1.62 -6.57
N LEU A 75 14.30 1.25 -6.75
CA LEU A 75 13.63 0.23 -5.94
C LEU A 75 12.73 -0.66 -6.79
N ALA A 76 12.51 -1.88 -6.34
CA ALA A 76 11.49 -2.75 -6.91
C ALA A 76 10.08 -2.23 -6.56
N GLY A 77 9.25 -2.01 -7.58
CA GLY A 77 7.88 -1.49 -7.44
C GLY A 77 6.83 -2.55 -7.14
N ASN A 78 7.17 -3.83 -7.26
CA ASN A 78 6.24 -4.96 -7.10
C ASN A 78 6.20 -5.56 -5.68
N VAL A 79 6.85 -4.94 -4.70
CA VAL A 79 6.82 -5.38 -3.30
C VAL A 79 5.77 -4.60 -2.51
N SER A 80 5.91 -3.28 -2.47
CA SER A 80 4.95 -2.38 -1.82
C SER A 80 5.17 -0.92 -2.25
N SER A 81 4.10 -0.21 -2.58
CA SER A 81 4.12 1.23 -2.86
C SER A 81 4.55 2.07 -1.65
N GLN A 82 4.47 1.54 -0.43
CA GLN A 82 4.87 2.24 0.80
C GLN A 82 6.34 2.64 0.81
N PHE A 83 7.23 1.89 0.13
CA PHE A 83 8.64 2.26 -0.01
C PHE A 83 8.81 3.52 -0.85
N PHE A 84 8.03 3.65 -1.90
CA PHE A 84 7.99 4.85 -2.74
C PHE A 84 7.44 6.05 -1.97
N THR A 85 6.31 5.88 -1.28
CA THR A 85 5.70 6.93 -0.44
C THR A 85 6.68 7.46 0.61
N GLY A 86 7.39 6.58 1.31
CA GLY A 86 8.38 6.99 2.32
C GLY A 86 9.50 7.84 1.72
N LEU A 87 10.06 7.45 0.58
CA LEU A 87 11.07 8.25 -0.11
C LEU A 87 10.50 9.56 -0.65
N LEU A 88 9.30 9.55 -1.23
CA LEU A 88 8.64 10.76 -1.71
C LEU A 88 8.42 11.79 -0.58
N PHE A 89 8.21 11.35 0.67
CA PHE A 89 8.16 12.24 1.82
C PHE A 89 9.54 12.75 2.27
N ALA A 90 10.58 11.97 2.10
CA ALA A 90 11.92 12.30 2.59
C ALA A 90 12.77 13.11 1.59
N LEU A 91 12.72 12.76 0.30
CA LEU A 91 13.58 13.33 -0.72
C LEU A 91 13.43 14.85 -0.90
N PRO A 92 12.22 15.46 -0.76
CA PRO A 92 12.07 16.91 -0.83
C PRO A 92 12.83 17.66 0.28
N LEU A 93 13.14 17.01 1.41
CA LEU A 93 13.87 17.59 2.53
C LEU A 93 15.39 17.69 2.28
N LEU A 94 15.88 17.07 1.20
CA LEU A 94 17.31 17.08 0.87
C LEU A 94 17.70 18.41 0.19
N GLY A 95 18.97 18.78 0.30
CA GLY A 95 19.50 20.02 -0.27
C GLY A 95 19.66 20.08 -1.79
N GLY A 96 19.20 19.05 -2.51
CA GLY A 96 19.28 18.97 -3.96
C GLY A 96 18.23 18.04 -4.57
N GLY A 97 18.05 18.11 -5.89
CA GLY A 97 17.07 17.30 -6.62
C GLY A 97 17.41 15.81 -6.59
N SER A 98 16.37 14.99 -6.54
CA SER A 98 16.48 13.54 -6.58
C SER A 98 15.56 12.94 -7.64
N THR A 99 15.87 11.72 -8.06
CA THR A 99 15.02 10.93 -8.95
C THR A 99 14.70 9.60 -8.28
N LEU A 100 13.42 9.24 -8.21
CA LEU A 100 12.98 7.95 -7.70
C LEU A 100 12.52 7.09 -8.87
N VAL A 101 13.08 5.89 -9.00
CA VAL A 101 12.86 4.98 -10.13
C VAL A 101 12.38 3.62 -9.64
N SER A 102 11.28 3.14 -10.22
CA SER A 102 10.88 1.74 -10.06
C SER A 102 11.61 0.86 -11.07
N THR A 103 12.27 -0.19 -10.59
CA THR A 103 12.99 -1.15 -11.45
C THR A 103 12.11 -2.26 -12.01
N THR A 104 10.87 -2.35 -11.53
CA THR A 104 9.81 -3.24 -12.01
C THR A 104 8.53 -2.44 -12.21
N ARG A 105 7.47 -3.04 -12.74
CA ARG A 105 6.14 -2.39 -12.74
C ARG A 105 5.80 -1.95 -11.32
N LEU A 106 5.41 -0.68 -11.17
CA LEU A 106 4.93 -0.14 -9.90
C LEU A 106 3.48 -0.62 -9.66
N GLU A 107 3.30 -1.52 -8.72
CA GLU A 107 1.98 -1.96 -8.29
C GLU A 107 1.37 -1.01 -7.25
N SER A 108 0.04 -0.99 -7.15
CA SER A 108 -0.69 -0.04 -6.28
C SER A 108 -0.31 1.43 -6.57
N ARG A 109 -0.24 1.80 -7.83
CA ARG A 109 0.13 3.15 -8.28
C ARG A 109 -0.74 4.24 -7.68
N ASP A 110 -1.99 3.95 -7.40
CA ASP A 110 -2.94 4.90 -6.84
C ASP A 110 -2.53 5.36 -5.43
N TYR A 111 -1.88 4.51 -4.62
CA TYR A 111 -1.31 4.95 -3.34
C TYR A 111 -0.15 5.95 -3.52
N VAL A 112 0.63 5.82 -4.59
CA VAL A 112 1.64 6.83 -4.94
C VAL A 112 0.99 8.10 -5.48
N ALA A 113 -0.11 7.99 -6.22
CA ALA A 113 -0.90 9.14 -6.66
C ALA A 113 -1.49 9.92 -5.46
N MET A 114 -2.05 9.21 -4.46
CA MET A 114 -2.50 9.81 -3.19
C MET A 114 -1.36 10.52 -2.46
N THR A 115 -0.16 9.92 -2.44
CA THR A 115 1.03 10.55 -1.85
C THR A 115 1.38 11.85 -2.56
N ARG A 116 1.37 11.86 -3.89
CA ARG A 116 1.65 13.06 -4.70
C ARG A 116 0.60 14.15 -4.49
N ASP A 117 -0.69 13.79 -4.36
CA ASP A 117 -1.75 14.75 -4.04
C ASP A 117 -1.52 15.39 -2.67
N ALA A 118 -1.22 14.60 -1.64
CA ALA A 118 -0.90 15.09 -0.31
C ALA A 118 0.34 16.01 -0.31
N LEU A 119 1.40 15.64 -1.03
CA LEU A 119 2.59 16.45 -1.21
C LEU A 119 2.29 17.78 -1.91
N ALA A 120 1.48 17.76 -2.95
CA ALA A 120 1.08 18.97 -3.68
C ALA A 120 0.33 19.95 -2.78
N ARG A 121 -0.58 19.46 -1.91
CA ARG A 121 -1.27 20.28 -0.89
C ARG A 121 -0.29 20.90 0.11
N ALA A 122 0.76 20.18 0.46
CA ALA A 122 1.84 20.67 1.30
C ALA A 122 2.86 21.57 0.56
N GLY A 123 2.61 21.92 -0.70
CA GLY A 123 3.47 22.78 -1.51
C GLY A 123 4.67 22.06 -2.14
N VAL A 124 4.71 20.74 -2.11
CA VAL A 124 5.75 19.91 -2.71
C VAL A 124 5.25 19.31 -4.02
N ARG A 125 5.88 19.69 -5.14
CA ARG A 125 5.54 19.17 -6.45
C ARG A 125 6.51 18.05 -6.85
N VAL A 126 5.95 16.90 -7.20
CA VAL A 126 6.68 15.75 -7.73
C VAL A 126 6.24 15.53 -9.17
N ASP A 127 7.16 15.67 -10.11
CA ASP A 127 6.90 15.46 -11.53
C ASP A 127 7.26 14.01 -11.95
N GLY A 128 6.68 13.55 -13.05
CA GLY A 128 6.92 12.20 -13.58
C GLY A 128 5.69 11.31 -13.55
N GLU A 129 5.83 10.16 -14.19
CA GLU A 129 4.76 9.17 -14.34
C GLU A 129 5.33 7.75 -14.28
N ALA A 130 4.42 6.80 -14.12
CA ALA A 130 4.69 5.37 -14.12
C ALA A 130 5.82 4.98 -13.13
N GLU A 131 7.01 4.73 -13.63
CA GLU A 131 8.13 4.18 -12.87
C GLU A 131 9.23 5.21 -12.56
N ARG A 132 9.05 6.52 -12.91
CA ARG A 132 10.09 7.53 -12.70
C ARG A 132 9.51 8.85 -12.21
N PHE A 133 10.00 9.32 -11.06
CA PHE A 133 9.57 10.54 -10.40
C PHE A 133 10.75 11.48 -10.16
N ALA A 134 10.63 12.72 -10.62
CA ALA A 134 11.57 13.78 -10.30
C ALA A 134 11.10 14.52 -9.03
N VAL A 135 11.95 14.57 -8.03
CA VAL A 135 11.67 15.12 -6.71
C VAL A 135 12.61 16.29 -6.45
N PRO A 136 12.18 17.54 -6.67
CA PRO A 136 12.99 18.72 -6.36
C PRO A 136 13.09 18.95 -4.84
N PRO A 137 14.16 19.60 -4.37
CA PRO A 137 14.22 20.09 -3.00
C PRO A 137 13.07 21.07 -2.75
N SER A 138 12.39 20.93 -1.63
CA SER A 138 11.18 21.70 -1.35
C SER A 138 11.00 21.94 0.14
N VAL A 139 10.29 23.02 0.46
CA VAL A 139 9.88 23.33 1.83
C VAL A 139 8.41 22.98 1.99
N TYR A 140 8.12 22.10 2.93
CA TYR A 140 6.74 21.77 3.30
C TYR A 140 6.02 22.98 3.89
N ARG A 141 4.79 23.20 3.44
CA ARG A 141 3.91 24.26 3.92
C ARG A 141 2.75 23.65 4.69
N SER A 142 2.37 24.28 5.79
CA SER A 142 1.14 23.91 6.50
C SER A 142 -0.08 24.18 5.62
N PHE A 143 -1.08 23.34 5.74
CA PHE A 143 -2.38 23.50 5.08
C PHE A 143 -3.47 22.87 5.92
N ASP A 144 -4.70 23.37 5.78
CA ASP A 144 -5.88 22.77 6.38
C ASP A 144 -6.59 21.89 5.37
N ALA A 145 -6.93 20.68 5.78
CA ALA A 145 -7.67 19.74 4.96
C ALA A 145 -8.61 18.88 5.78
N ALA A 146 -9.79 18.59 5.22
CA ALA A 146 -10.61 17.50 5.68
C ALA A 146 -10.14 16.20 5.03
N VAL A 147 -9.93 15.17 5.85
CA VAL A 147 -9.62 13.82 5.35
C VAL A 147 -10.91 13.25 4.76
N GLU A 148 -10.84 12.80 3.51
CA GLU A 148 -11.97 12.15 2.86
C GLU A 148 -12.25 10.76 3.43
N ALA A 149 -13.46 10.23 3.19
CA ALA A 149 -13.82 8.89 3.59
C ALA A 149 -12.99 7.83 2.84
N ASP A 150 -12.74 6.71 3.52
CA ASP A 150 -11.89 5.63 3.06
C ASP A 150 -12.66 4.65 2.15
N TRP A 151 -12.24 4.58 0.88
CA TRP A 151 -12.82 3.67 -0.10
C TRP A 151 -12.51 2.20 0.17
N SER A 152 -11.37 1.87 0.80
CA SER A 152 -11.07 0.49 1.20
C SER A 152 -12.06 0.02 2.26
N GLN A 153 -12.35 0.87 3.26
CA GLN A 153 -13.38 0.59 4.27
C GLN A 153 -14.79 0.54 3.65
N ALA A 154 -15.07 1.40 2.68
CA ALA A 154 -16.34 1.37 1.95
C ALA A 154 -16.58 0.02 1.27
N GLY A 155 -15.53 -0.70 0.86
CA GLY A 155 -15.60 -2.04 0.26
C GLY A 155 -16.41 -3.02 1.10
N PHE A 156 -16.25 -3.02 2.43
CA PHE A 156 -17.02 -3.89 3.34
C PHE A 156 -18.51 -3.53 3.37
N TRP A 157 -18.83 -2.25 3.25
CA TRP A 157 -20.22 -1.79 3.19
C TRP A 157 -20.86 -2.06 1.82
N TYR A 158 -20.08 -2.02 0.74
CA TYR A 158 -20.52 -2.50 -0.58
C TYR A 158 -20.84 -4.01 -0.53
N ALA A 159 -20.00 -4.81 0.14
CA ALA A 159 -20.30 -6.24 0.36
C ALA A 159 -21.56 -6.43 1.18
N ALA A 160 -21.76 -5.65 2.26
CA ALA A 160 -22.99 -5.70 3.04
C ALA A 160 -24.23 -5.36 2.20
N ARG A 161 -24.15 -4.36 1.31
CA ARG A 161 -25.23 -4.05 0.33
C ARG A 161 -25.47 -5.23 -0.62
N PHE A 162 -24.41 -5.87 -1.09
CA PHE A 162 -24.50 -7.00 -2.02
C PHE A 162 -25.22 -8.19 -1.36
N LEU A 163 -25.08 -8.33 -0.05
CA LEU A 163 -25.83 -9.31 0.78
C LEU A 163 -27.29 -8.92 1.07
N GLY A 164 -27.76 -7.80 0.51
CA GLY A 164 -29.15 -7.34 0.64
C GLY A 164 -29.42 -6.36 1.79
N ASN A 165 -28.39 -5.90 2.51
CA ASN A 165 -28.56 -4.94 3.57
C ASN A 165 -28.76 -3.52 3.02
N ARG A 166 -29.56 -2.71 3.71
CA ARG A 166 -29.72 -1.28 3.42
C ARG A 166 -28.61 -0.50 4.12
N VAL A 167 -27.63 -0.03 3.33
CA VAL A 167 -26.50 0.76 3.83
C VAL A 167 -26.42 2.04 3.03
N GLU A 168 -26.41 3.19 3.68
CA GLU A 168 -26.12 4.48 3.08
C GLU A 168 -24.66 4.84 3.35
N LEU A 169 -23.90 5.13 2.29
CA LEU A 169 -22.50 5.57 2.38
C LEU A 169 -22.44 7.07 2.19
N ARG A 170 -21.79 7.78 3.09
CA ARG A 170 -21.65 9.24 3.07
C ARG A 170 -20.16 9.63 3.12
N GLY A 171 -19.83 10.77 2.52
CA GLY A 171 -18.49 11.34 2.58
C GLY A 171 -17.49 10.71 1.61
N LEU A 172 -17.91 9.77 0.77
CA LEU A 172 -17.08 9.24 -0.30
C LEU A 172 -16.94 10.27 -1.42
N ASN A 173 -15.69 10.51 -1.84
CA ASN A 173 -15.38 11.40 -2.96
C ASN A 173 -15.18 10.56 -4.23
N GLU A 174 -16.07 10.67 -5.20
CA GLU A 174 -15.97 9.95 -6.48
C GLU A 174 -14.78 10.40 -7.33
N ALA A 175 -14.26 11.60 -7.11
CA ALA A 175 -13.05 12.11 -7.74
C ALA A 175 -11.76 11.80 -6.96
N SER A 176 -11.85 10.98 -5.90
CA SER A 176 -10.71 10.60 -5.07
C SER A 176 -9.59 9.95 -5.87
N ALA A 177 -8.34 10.21 -5.47
CA ALA A 177 -7.17 9.48 -5.94
C ALA A 177 -7.05 8.06 -5.34
N GLN A 178 -7.91 7.68 -4.39
CA GLN A 178 -7.92 6.33 -3.81
C GLN A 178 -8.30 5.29 -4.89
N GLY A 179 -7.40 4.34 -5.17
CA GLY A 179 -7.62 3.29 -6.17
C GLY A 179 -8.80 2.38 -5.82
N ASP A 180 -9.02 2.16 -4.53
CA ASP A 180 -10.08 1.29 -4.03
C ASP A 180 -11.51 1.84 -4.31
N ARG A 181 -11.64 3.08 -4.82
CA ARG A 181 -12.93 3.57 -5.36
C ARG A 181 -13.48 2.69 -6.50
N VAL A 182 -12.62 1.88 -7.12
CA VAL A 182 -13.01 0.87 -8.12
C VAL A 182 -14.06 -0.11 -7.59
N VAL A 183 -14.21 -0.24 -6.27
CA VAL A 183 -15.25 -1.09 -5.64
C VAL A 183 -16.65 -0.71 -6.10
N ALA A 184 -16.93 0.56 -6.39
CA ALA A 184 -18.23 0.99 -6.89
C ALA A 184 -18.55 0.38 -8.27
N ALA A 185 -17.56 0.37 -9.18
CA ALA A 185 -17.69 -0.26 -10.49
C ALA A 185 -17.72 -1.80 -10.39
N LEU A 186 -16.88 -2.36 -9.51
CA LEU A 186 -16.86 -3.81 -9.28
C LEU A 186 -18.17 -4.30 -8.67
N TYR A 187 -18.80 -3.53 -7.79
CA TYR A 187 -20.12 -3.85 -7.23
C TYR A 187 -21.16 -4.07 -8.34
N GLU A 188 -21.23 -3.19 -9.33
CA GLU A 188 -22.13 -3.35 -10.47
C GLU A 188 -21.74 -4.56 -11.34
N ARG A 189 -20.44 -4.75 -11.58
CA ARG A 189 -19.91 -5.88 -12.35
C ARG A 189 -20.17 -7.23 -11.70
N PHE A 190 -20.33 -7.31 -10.39
CA PHE A 190 -20.61 -8.55 -9.66
C PHE A 190 -22.09 -8.98 -9.74
N LYS A 191 -23.03 -8.10 -10.13
CA LYS A 191 -24.45 -8.42 -10.19
C LYS A 191 -24.82 -9.51 -11.22
N PRO A 192 -24.29 -9.51 -12.46
CA PRO A 192 -24.57 -10.58 -13.42
C PRO A 192 -23.98 -11.92 -12.99
N ALA A 193 -24.69 -13.01 -13.31
CA ALA A 193 -24.18 -14.37 -13.17
C ALA A 193 -23.05 -14.67 -14.16
N GLY A 194 -22.36 -15.81 -13.96
CA GLY A 194 -21.36 -16.33 -14.87
C GLY A 194 -19.93 -16.21 -14.35
N GLU A 195 -18.96 -16.54 -15.20
CA GLU A 195 -17.55 -16.50 -14.89
C GLU A 195 -16.98 -15.09 -15.09
N GLN A 196 -16.10 -14.67 -14.17
CA GLN A 196 -15.36 -13.42 -14.33
C GLN A 196 -13.98 -13.48 -13.68
N SER A 197 -13.08 -12.60 -14.12
CA SER A 197 -11.76 -12.42 -13.55
C SER A 197 -11.58 -10.99 -13.05
N VAL A 198 -11.01 -10.82 -11.86
CA VAL A 198 -10.74 -9.52 -11.22
C VAL A 198 -9.26 -9.44 -10.90
N ASP A 199 -8.57 -8.49 -11.52
CA ASP A 199 -7.19 -8.15 -11.18
C ASP A 199 -7.17 -7.33 -9.90
N VAL A 200 -6.50 -7.83 -8.86
CA VAL A 200 -6.40 -7.18 -7.55
C VAL A 200 -5.02 -6.54 -7.29
N SER A 201 -4.18 -6.45 -8.32
CA SER A 201 -2.84 -5.86 -8.19
C SER A 201 -2.86 -4.39 -7.76
N ASP A 202 -3.84 -3.62 -8.21
CA ASP A 202 -3.98 -2.19 -7.89
C ASP A 202 -4.99 -1.90 -6.75
N CYS A 203 -5.83 -2.90 -6.36
CA CYS A 203 -6.78 -2.79 -5.26
C CYS A 203 -6.69 -3.97 -4.25
N PRO A 204 -5.49 -4.25 -3.71
CA PRO A 204 -5.25 -5.44 -2.89
C PRO A 204 -6.07 -5.48 -1.59
N ASP A 205 -6.48 -4.34 -1.08
CA ASP A 205 -7.24 -4.25 0.17
C ASP A 205 -8.73 -4.58 -0.03
N LEU A 206 -9.19 -4.62 -1.27
CA LEU A 206 -10.55 -5.02 -1.61
C LEU A 206 -10.75 -6.54 -1.72
N LEU A 207 -9.70 -7.37 -1.74
CA LEU A 207 -9.88 -8.83 -1.89
C LEU A 207 -10.90 -9.41 -0.89
N PRO A 208 -10.84 -9.15 0.43
CA PRO A 208 -11.78 -9.75 1.37
C PRO A 208 -13.25 -9.36 1.10
N PRO A 209 -13.62 -8.08 0.95
CA PRO A 209 -15.01 -7.73 0.64
C PRO A 209 -15.46 -8.20 -0.74
N LEU A 210 -14.60 -8.20 -1.76
CA LEU A 210 -14.91 -8.74 -3.08
C LEU A 210 -15.14 -10.25 -3.04
N ALA A 211 -14.38 -10.98 -2.24
CA ALA A 211 -14.56 -12.42 -2.05
C ALA A 211 -15.92 -12.75 -1.41
N VAL A 212 -16.39 -11.92 -0.47
CA VAL A 212 -17.74 -12.04 0.10
C VAL A 212 -18.82 -11.78 -0.96
N MET A 213 -18.64 -10.79 -1.82
CA MET A 213 -19.56 -10.54 -2.94
C MET A 213 -19.53 -11.71 -3.94
N ALA A 214 -18.35 -12.24 -4.24
CA ALA A 214 -18.18 -13.43 -5.11
C ALA A 214 -18.93 -14.64 -4.57
N ALA A 215 -18.87 -14.89 -3.27
CA ALA A 215 -19.55 -15.99 -2.59
C ALA A 215 -21.09 -15.93 -2.68
N ARG A 216 -21.67 -14.76 -2.93
CA ARG A 216 -23.12 -14.55 -3.00
C ARG A 216 -23.67 -14.61 -4.43
N ARG A 217 -22.83 -14.42 -5.43
CA ARG A 217 -23.24 -14.42 -6.84
C ARG A 217 -23.30 -15.83 -7.45
N ASP A 218 -24.07 -16.00 -8.50
CA ASP A 218 -24.10 -17.21 -9.27
C ASP A 218 -22.95 -17.24 -10.28
N GLY A 219 -22.02 -18.18 -10.13
CA GLY A 219 -20.88 -18.37 -11.04
C GLY A 219 -19.53 -18.33 -10.35
N THR A 220 -18.46 -18.35 -11.13
CA THR A 220 -17.09 -18.40 -10.64
C THR A 220 -16.42 -17.04 -10.75
N THR A 221 -15.67 -16.65 -9.73
CA THR A 221 -14.83 -15.44 -9.76
C THR A 221 -13.38 -15.81 -9.53
N HIS A 222 -12.51 -15.38 -10.44
CA HIS A 222 -11.07 -15.53 -10.37
C HIS A 222 -10.44 -14.20 -9.94
N PHE A 223 -9.80 -14.17 -8.78
CA PHE A 223 -8.97 -13.05 -8.34
C PHE A 223 -7.54 -13.33 -8.76
N VAL A 224 -6.97 -12.51 -9.63
CA VAL A 224 -5.65 -12.72 -10.25
C VAL A 224 -4.67 -11.64 -9.85
N ASN A 225 -3.36 -11.89 -10.07
CA ASN A 225 -2.25 -11.00 -9.70
C ASN A 225 -2.23 -10.68 -8.19
N ALA A 226 -2.45 -11.70 -7.38
CA ALA A 226 -2.68 -11.59 -5.94
C ALA A 226 -1.49 -12.04 -5.08
N ALA A 227 -0.35 -12.46 -5.68
CA ALA A 227 0.79 -13.07 -4.97
C ALA A 227 1.29 -12.24 -3.78
N ARG A 228 1.38 -10.92 -3.93
CA ARG A 228 1.87 -10.03 -2.85
C ARG A 228 0.92 -9.91 -1.65
N LEU A 229 -0.33 -10.35 -1.77
CA LEU A 229 -1.28 -10.39 -0.66
C LEU A 229 -0.87 -11.36 0.45
N ARG A 230 0.03 -12.30 0.14
CA ARG A 230 0.65 -13.19 1.12
C ARG A 230 1.65 -12.50 2.05
N MET A 231 2.17 -11.33 1.63
CA MET A 231 3.18 -10.54 2.36
C MET A 231 2.57 -9.38 3.17
N LYS A 232 1.25 -9.37 3.36
CA LYS A 232 0.54 -8.36 4.14
C LYS A 232 0.58 -8.69 5.65
N GLU A 233 -0.22 -8.04 6.45
CA GLU A 233 -0.35 -8.26 7.91
C GLU A 233 -0.71 -9.72 8.24
N SER A 234 -1.50 -10.35 7.35
CA SER A 234 -1.73 -11.80 7.27
C SER A 234 -1.42 -12.29 5.86
N ASP A 235 -1.31 -13.61 5.64
CA ASP A 235 -1.47 -14.18 4.30
C ASP A 235 -2.95 -14.02 3.91
N ARG A 236 -3.25 -12.92 3.21
CA ARG A 236 -4.62 -12.50 2.91
C ARG A 236 -5.33 -13.46 1.97
N LEU A 237 -4.58 -14.14 1.06
CA LEU A 237 -5.15 -15.18 0.21
C LEU A 237 -5.62 -16.37 1.04
N THR A 238 -4.73 -16.92 1.85
CA THR A 238 -5.02 -18.10 2.69
C THR A 238 -6.12 -17.79 3.70
N THR A 239 -6.06 -16.63 4.37
CA THR A 239 -7.08 -16.28 5.38
C THR A 239 -8.45 -16.03 4.76
N THR A 240 -8.51 -15.40 3.58
CA THR A 240 -9.79 -15.18 2.87
C THR A 240 -10.37 -16.50 2.35
N ALA A 241 -9.56 -17.37 1.77
CA ALA A 241 -10.01 -18.69 1.33
C ALA A 241 -10.50 -19.54 2.49
N ALA A 242 -9.80 -19.53 3.63
CA ALA A 242 -10.22 -20.23 4.84
C ALA A 242 -11.57 -19.70 5.38
N LEU A 243 -11.78 -18.39 5.38
CA LEU A 243 -13.04 -17.77 5.76
C LEU A 243 -14.18 -18.26 4.84
N LEU A 244 -14.00 -18.22 3.54
CA LEU A 244 -15.03 -18.68 2.58
C LEU A 244 -15.37 -20.15 2.81
N ARG A 245 -14.38 -21.02 2.95
CA ARG A 245 -14.58 -22.46 3.22
C ARG A 245 -15.33 -22.69 4.53
N ALA A 246 -15.01 -21.93 5.58
CA ALA A 246 -15.72 -22.00 6.87
C ALA A 246 -17.19 -21.61 6.76
N LEU A 247 -17.54 -20.76 5.78
CA LEU A 247 -18.92 -20.37 5.46
C LEU A 247 -19.59 -21.33 4.46
N GLY A 248 -18.94 -22.43 4.09
CA GLY A 248 -19.46 -23.43 3.15
C GLY A 248 -19.34 -23.03 1.68
N VAL A 249 -18.54 -22.01 1.37
CA VAL A 249 -18.31 -21.56 -0.01
C VAL A 249 -17.03 -22.22 -0.55
N PRO A 250 -17.08 -22.94 -1.68
CA PRO A 250 -15.89 -23.49 -2.30
C PRO A 250 -14.91 -22.37 -2.69
N ALA A 251 -13.68 -22.48 -2.22
CA ALA A 251 -12.62 -21.53 -2.54
C ALA A 251 -11.30 -22.28 -2.72
N GLU A 252 -10.63 -22.01 -3.81
CA GLU A 252 -9.31 -22.55 -4.13
C GLU A 252 -8.29 -21.41 -4.20
N GLU A 253 -7.07 -21.70 -3.83
CA GLU A 253 -5.96 -20.73 -3.90
C GLU A 253 -4.77 -21.35 -4.62
N THR A 254 -4.07 -20.55 -5.40
CA THR A 254 -2.77 -20.85 -5.99
C THR A 254 -1.71 -19.91 -5.43
N ALA A 255 -0.49 -19.97 -5.95
CA ALA A 255 0.56 -19.05 -5.54
C ALA A 255 0.19 -17.56 -5.79
N ASP A 256 -0.60 -17.28 -6.82
CA ASP A 256 -0.91 -15.92 -7.32
C ASP A 256 -2.40 -15.64 -7.52
N SER A 257 -3.28 -16.55 -7.17
CA SER A 257 -4.71 -16.35 -7.41
C SER A 257 -5.60 -16.97 -6.34
N GLN A 258 -6.86 -16.53 -6.31
CA GLN A 258 -7.94 -17.15 -5.55
C GLN A 258 -9.14 -17.34 -6.47
N ILE A 259 -9.80 -18.48 -6.36
CA ILE A 259 -11.02 -18.83 -7.08
C ILE A 259 -12.11 -19.03 -6.04
N GLY A 260 -13.22 -18.28 -6.17
CA GLY A 260 -14.44 -18.46 -5.39
C GLY A 260 -15.59 -18.93 -6.30
N ARG A 261 -16.35 -19.89 -5.85
CA ARG A 261 -17.51 -20.46 -6.56
C ARG A 261 -18.77 -20.34 -5.74
#